data_ed8eb2a75312d15cfc3b08f2af4169d6
#
_entry.id   ed8eb2a75312d15cfc3b08f2af4169d6
#
_cell.length_a   1.000
_cell.length_b   1.000
_cell.length_c   1.000
_cell.angle_alpha   90.00
_cell.angle_beta   90.00
_cell.angle_gamma   90.00
#
_symmetry.space_group_name_H-M   'P 1'
#
loop_
_entity.id
_entity.type
_entity.pdbx_description
1 polymer ?
#
loop_
_entity_poly.entity_id
_entity_poly.type
_entity_poly.pdbx_seq_one_letter_code
_entity_poly.pdbx_strand_id
1 'polypeptide(L)'
;MNFDNYRTSTEYREILRILQKATTLQDNILWQSHALGKTIIPIQYIEIDFISREVLVNFNSEHHRLDTELPLYVKLDYRKSVFKISKFRQNQNSLSFSFPELIKTQELRFYPRHTFTIAQEKFVTLRSSAAKENGSELKVRAVDISETGLGLIVTEHNRSFLKNNRILWITGLQDSNLEKPVLAEIVYMNSELDPKFVVKKQKSLKVGLKLSGYFPELTYRRFLQ
;
A
#
# COMPACT_ATOMS: atom_id res chain seq x y z
N MET A 1 18.54 3.44 -13.37
CA MET A 1 17.18 3.16 -12.84
C MET A 1 16.29 4.27 -13.37
N ASN A 2 15.24 3.93 -14.11
CA ASN A 2 14.21 4.90 -14.48
C ASN A 2 13.25 5.05 -13.28
N PHE A 3 13.09 6.27 -12.77
CA PHE A 3 12.26 6.56 -11.59
C PHE A 3 10.89 7.15 -11.94
N ASP A 4 10.48 7.11 -13.23
CA ASP A 4 9.23 7.72 -13.70
C ASP A 4 7.98 7.13 -13.02
N ASN A 5 8.08 5.87 -12.54
CA ASN A 5 6.99 5.18 -11.84
C ASN A 5 7.18 5.14 -10.31
N TYR A 6 7.96 6.07 -9.74
CA TYR A 6 8.16 6.11 -8.30
C TYR A 6 7.35 7.23 -7.66
N ARG A 7 6.63 6.89 -6.60
CA ARG A 7 5.97 7.84 -5.71
C ARG A 7 6.91 8.17 -4.55
N THR A 8 7.00 9.44 -4.21
CA THR A 8 7.72 9.90 -3.02
C THR A 8 6.79 9.93 -1.83
N SER A 9 7.23 9.38 -0.71
CA SER A 9 6.58 9.50 0.59
C SER A 9 7.48 10.19 1.59
N THR A 10 6.94 11.21 2.27
CA THR A 10 7.55 11.93 3.40
C THR A 10 6.75 11.71 4.69
N GLU A 11 5.64 11.00 4.62
CA GLU A 11 4.80 10.72 5.79
C GLU A 11 5.49 9.67 6.68
N TYR A 12 5.82 10.06 7.92
CA TYR A 12 6.52 9.21 8.89
C TYR A 12 5.87 7.82 9.08
N ARG A 13 4.54 7.75 9.20
CA ARG A 13 3.82 6.48 9.37
C ARG A 13 3.96 5.55 8.16
N GLU A 14 3.96 6.11 6.95
CA GLU A 14 4.16 5.31 5.74
C GLU A 14 5.61 4.82 5.64
N ILE A 15 6.59 5.68 5.92
CA ILE A 15 8.00 5.33 5.98
C ILE A 15 8.23 4.20 6.97
N LEU A 16 7.71 4.35 8.19
CA LEU A 16 7.80 3.33 9.23
C LEU A 16 7.21 1.99 8.79
N ARG A 17 6.03 2.01 8.19
CA ARG A 17 5.38 0.80 7.67
C ARG A 17 6.21 0.11 6.58
N ILE A 18 6.85 0.89 5.70
CA ILE A 18 7.73 0.35 4.65
C ILE A 18 8.94 -0.33 5.28
N LEU A 19 9.60 0.33 6.22
CA LEU A 19 10.75 -0.22 6.94
C LEU A 19 10.37 -1.50 7.70
N GLN A 20 9.27 -1.51 8.45
CA GLN A 20 8.78 -2.69 9.16
C GLN A 20 8.51 -3.88 8.24
N LYS A 21 7.93 -3.64 7.07
CA LYS A 21 7.70 -4.72 6.09
C LYS A 21 9.00 -5.22 5.48
N ALA A 22 10.00 -4.36 5.33
CA ALA A 22 11.31 -4.75 4.79
C ALA A 22 12.10 -5.65 5.74
N THR A 23 11.86 -5.61 7.07
CA THR A 23 12.56 -6.48 8.03
C THR A 23 12.28 -7.97 7.81
N THR A 24 11.19 -8.31 7.12
CA THR A 24 10.78 -9.69 6.84
C THR A 24 11.18 -10.19 5.45
N LEU A 25 11.86 -9.37 4.65
CA LEU A 25 12.23 -9.66 3.26
C LEU A 25 13.75 -9.79 3.10
N GLN A 26 14.18 -10.66 2.19
CA GLN A 26 15.60 -11.03 2.05
C GLN A 26 16.35 -10.27 0.96
N ASP A 27 15.68 -9.70 -0.05
CA ASP A 27 16.34 -9.10 -1.22
C ASP A 27 16.62 -7.59 -1.06
N ASN A 28 16.89 -7.17 0.19
CA ASN A 28 17.28 -5.79 0.46
C ASN A 28 18.76 -5.60 0.17
N ILE A 29 19.14 -4.45 -0.38
CA ILE A 29 20.54 -4.12 -0.70
C ILE A 29 20.90 -2.71 -0.26
N LEU A 30 22.18 -2.54 0.09
CA LEU A 30 22.86 -1.25 0.16
C LEU A 30 23.67 -1.02 -1.10
N TRP A 31 23.79 0.20 -1.55
CA TRP A 31 24.81 0.53 -2.55
C TRP A 31 25.36 1.93 -2.39
N GLN A 32 26.58 2.09 -2.84
CA GLN A 32 27.29 3.36 -2.92
C GLN A 32 27.94 3.50 -4.30
N SER A 33 27.86 4.68 -4.89
CA SER A 33 28.49 4.96 -6.17
C SER A 33 29.81 5.70 -5.96
N HIS A 34 30.85 5.27 -6.64
CA HIS A 34 32.20 5.84 -6.63
C HIS A 34 32.62 6.21 -8.05
N ALA A 35 33.69 6.96 -8.18
CA ALA A 35 34.23 7.33 -9.50
C ALA A 35 34.57 6.11 -10.38
N LEU A 36 34.97 4.98 -9.77
CA LEU A 36 35.39 3.76 -10.46
C LEU A 36 34.26 2.69 -10.56
N GLY A 37 33.05 2.98 -10.09
CA GLY A 37 31.97 2.02 -10.16
C GLY A 37 30.97 2.12 -9.00
N LYS A 38 30.40 0.97 -8.68
CA LYS A 38 29.34 0.85 -7.66
C LYS A 38 29.60 -0.33 -6.74
N THR A 39 29.63 -0.07 -5.45
CA THR A 39 29.63 -1.11 -4.42
C THR A 39 28.19 -1.50 -4.08
N ILE A 40 27.86 -2.79 -4.13
CA ILE A 40 26.53 -3.32 -3.80
C ILE A 40 26.73 -4.37 -2.70
N ILE A 41 26.00 -4.23 -1.61
CA ILE A 41 26.08 -5.09 -0.44
C ILE A 41 24.67 -5.64 -0.12
N PRO A 42 24.47 -6.96 -0.14
CA PRO A 42 23.23 -7.57 0.32
C PRO A 42 23.03 -7.33 1.82
N ILE A 43 21.81 -6.97 2.19
CA ILE A 43 21.42 -6.81 3.59
C ILE A 43 20.94 -8.16 4.11
N GLN A 44 21.47 -8.60 5.23
CA GLN A 44 21.05 -9.84 5.90
C GLN A 44 19.76 -9.62 6.70
N TYR A 45 19.74 -8.59 7.52
CA TYR A 45 18.55 -8.22 8.28
C TYR A 45 18.55 -6.73 8.64
N ILE A 46 17.37 -6.23 8.95
CA ILE A 46 17.11 -4.84 9.34
C ILE A 46 16.45 -4.86 10.71
N GLU A 47 16.97 -4.08 11.63
CA GLU A 47 16.36 -3.81 12.93
C GLU A 47 15.93 -2.34 13.00
N ILE A 48 14.86 -2.08 13.75
CA ILE A 48 14.31 -0.74 13.91
C ILE A 48 14.22 -0.43 15.40
N ASP A 49 14.97 0.57 15.84
CA ASP A 49 14.80 1.15 17.15
C ASP A 49 13.80 2.34 17.06
N PHE A 50 12.62 2.14 17.63
CA PHE A 50 11.55 3.15 17.61
C PHE A 50 11.81 4.30 18.61
N ILE A 51 12.60 4.05 19.65
CA ILE A 51 12.89 5.03 20.69
C ILE A 51 13.91 6.03 20.16
N SER A 52 15.04 5.55 19.67
CA SER A 52 16.09 6.39 19.10
C SER A 52 15.78 6.85 17.67
N ARG A 53 14.77 6.26 17.01
CA ARG A 53 14.44 6.43 15.58
C ARG A 53 15.63 6.10 14.67
N GLU A 54 16.32 5.04 15.00
CA GLU A 54 17.44 4.53 14.22
C GLU A 54 17.07 3.22 13.52
N VAL A 55 17.68 3.01 12.37
CA VAL A 55 17.66 1.76 11.62
C VAL A 55 19.03 1.15 11.70
N LEU A 56 19.12 -0.08 12.15
CA LEU A 56 20.32 -0.88 12.12
C LEU A 56 20.22 -1.88 10.98
N VAL A 57 21.20 -1.90 10.12
CA VAL A 57 21.30 -2.82 8.99
C VAL A 57 22.52 -3.70 9.19
N ASN A 58 22.33 -5.01 9.12
CA ASN A 58 23.40 -5.98 9.21
C ASN A 58 23.64 -6.60 7.83
N PHE A 59 24.91 -6.80 7.51
CA PHE A 59 25.36 -7.35 6.23
C PHE A 59 26.63 -8.16 6.42
N ASN A 60 26.88 -9.11 5.52
CA ASN A 60 28.13 -9.85 5.51
C ASN A 60 29.14 -9.05 4.69
N SER A 61 30.10 -8.41 5.36
CA SER A 61 31.11 -7.63 4.67
C SER A 61 32.49 -7.98 5.17
N GLU A 62 33.04 -9.09 4.73
CA GLU A 62 34.44 -9.34 5.05
C GLU A 62 35.41 -8.31 4.41
N HIS A 63 34.96 -7.53 3.42
CA HIS A 63 35.83 -6.65 2.64
C HIS A 63 35.24 -5.32 2.15
N HIS A 64 34.04 -4.89 2.58
CA HIS A 64 33.45 -3.64 2.07
C HIS A 64 33.51 -2.50 3.08
N ARG A 65 34.47 -1.60 2.90
CA ARG A 65 34.48 -0.32 3.61
C ARG A 65 33.69 0.72 2.79
N LEU A 66 32.57 1.19 3.35
CA LEU A 66 31.80 2.27 2.76
C LEU A 66 32.50 3.60 3.06
N ASP A 67 32.44 4.52 2.11
CA ASP A 67 32.94 5.88 2.28
C ASP A 67 31.88 6.73 2.97
N THR A 68 32.18 7.25 4.17
CA THR A 68 31.25 8.05 4.96
C THR A 68 30.98 9.42 4.37
N GLU A 69 31.79 9.89 3.44
CA GLU A 69 31.63 11.17 2.75
C GLU A 69 30.69 11.06 1.54
N LEU A 70 30.48 9.85 1.04
CA LEU A 70 29.61 9.60 -0.10
C LEU A 70 28.21 9.16 0.35
N PRO A 71 27.18 9.58 -0.38
CA PRO A 71 25.82 9.14 -0.09
C PRO A 71 25.66 7.63 -0.25
N LEU A 72 24.98 7.03 0.70
CA LEU A 72 24.60 5.63 0.68
C LEU A 72 23.13 5.51 0.27
N TYR A 73 22.82 4.51 -0.51
CA TYR A 73 21.45 4.21 -0.93
C TYR A 73 21.02 2.85 -0.40
N VAL A 74 19.76 2.76 0.01
CA VAL A 74 19.12 1.51 0.41
C VAL A 74 18.00 1.21 -0.57
N LYS A 75 17.98 -0.02 -1.09
CA LYS A 75 16.84 -0.55 -1.83
C LYS A 75 16.22 -1.65 -1.00
N LEU A 76 14.94 -1.50 -0.71
CA LEU A 76 14.15 -2.49 -0.04
C LEU A 76 13.33 -3.25 -1.07
N ASP A 77 13.21 -4.56 -0.91
CA ASP A 77 12.39 -5.37 -1.81
C ASP A 77 10.89 -5.03 -1.69
N TYR A 78 10.45 -4.65 -0.48
CA TYR A 78 9.08 -4.20 -0.28
C TYR A 78 8.77 -2.97 -1.14
N ARG A 79 7.86 -3.13 -2.10
CA ARG A 79 7.48 -2.11 -3.09
C ARG A 79 8.66 -1.53 -3.86
N LYS A 80 9.75 -2.27 -3.99
CA LYS A 80 10.99 -1.80 -4.62
C LYS A 80 11.38 -0.41 -4.13
N SER A 81 11.24 -0.19 -2.82
CA SER A 81 11.45 1.12 -2.21
C SER A 81 12.92 1.49 -2.19
N VAL A 82 13.21 2.78 -2.39
CA VAL A 82 14.59 3.30 -2.43
C VAL A 82 14.67 4.59 -1.62
N PHE A 83 15.73 4.74 -0.83
CA PHE A 83 16.03 5.99 -0.16
C PHE A 83 17.53 6.23 -0.05
N LYS A 84 17.90 7.49 0.13
CA LYS A 84 19.25 7.97 0.31
C LYS A 84 19.53 8.20 1.79
N ILE A 85 20.71 7.81 2.22
CA ILE A 85 21.26 8.07 3.54
C ILE A 85 22.46 9.00 3.35
N SER A 86 22.45 10.14 4.00
CA SER A 86 23.55 11.12 3.93
C SER A 86 24.52 11.00 5.08
N LYS A 87 24.08 10.45 6.22
CA LYS A 87 24.89 10.25 7.42
C LYS A 87 24.63 8.88 8.01
N PHE A 88 25.66 8.14 8.26
CA PHE A 88 25.59 6.82 8.86
C PHE A 88 26.82 6.52 9.71
N ARG A 89 26.69 5.58 10.64
CA ARG A 89 27.80 5.03 11.42
C ARG A 89 27.99 3.59 10.99
N GLN A 90 29.21 3.22 10.63
CA GLN A 90 29.54 1.85 10.22
C GLN A 90 30.39 1.19 11.31
N ASN A 91 30.00 -0.02 11.67
CA ASN A 91 30.81 -1.00 12.37
C ASN A 91 31.23 -2.10 11.38
N GLN A 92 31.97 -3.13 11.83
CA GLN A 92 32.49 -4.16 10.94
C GLN A 92 31.43 -4.77 10.01
N ASN A 93 30.30 -5.24 10.57
CA ASN A 93 29.25 -5.95 9.84
C ASN A 93 27.87 -5.28 9.96
N SER A 94 27.84 -4.03 10.40
CA SER A 94 26.61 -3.30 10.61
C SER A 94 26.75 -1.82 10.28
N LEU A 95 25.61 -1.22 10.05
CA LEU A 95 25.48 0.18 9.74
C LEU A 95 24.23 0.72 10.43
N SER A 96 24.36 1.86 11.12
CA SER A 96 23.20 2.54 11.71
C SER A 96 23.01 3.94 11.11
N PHE A 97 21.77 4.32 10.95
CA PHE A 97 21.37 5.63 10.45
C PHE A 97 19.99 6.02 10.99
N SER A 98 19.71 7.31 11.04
CA SER A 98 18.40 7.82 11.43
C SER A 98 17.33 7.47 10.39
N PHE A 99 16.08 7.44 10.79
CA PHE A 99 14.96 7.19 9.85
C PHE A 99 15.05 8.14 8.66
N PRO A 100 14.87 7.62 7.44
CA PRO A 100 14.91 8.45 6.25
C PRO A 100 13.73 9.43 6.26
N GLU A 101 14.00 10.68 5.90
CA GLU A 101 12.95 11.71 5.75
C GLU A 101 12.07 11.48 4.51
N LEU A 102 12.61 10.74 3.54
CA LEU A 102 11.99 10.51 2.25
C LEU A 102 12.29 9.11 1.75
N ILE A 103 11.26 8.41 1.32
CA ILE A 103 11.36 7.13 0.61
C ILE A 103 10.67 7.24 -0.74
N LYS A 104 11.33 6.81 -1.80
CA LYS A 104 10.72 6.59 -3.11
C LYS A 104 10.26 5.14 -3.20
N THR A 105 9.00 4.92 -3.52
CA THR A 105 8.42 3.58 -3.70
C THR A 105 7.93 3.40 -5.11
N GLN A 106 8.20 2.25 -5.71
CA GLN A 106 7.66 1.97 -7.03
C GLN A 106 6.12 1.96 -6.97
N GLU A 107 5.49 2.78 -7.78
CA GLU A 107 4.05 2.72 -7.96
C GLU A 107 3.72 1.53 -8.86
N LEU A 108 3.16 0.49 -8.24
CA LEU A 108 2.77 -0.73 -8.94
C LEU A 108 1.38 -0.63 -9.58
N ARG A 109 0.72 0.52 -9.42
CA ARG A 109 -0.61 0.74 -9.93
C ARG A 109 -0.55 1.49 -11.26
N PHE A 110 -1.18 0.94 -12.26
CA PHE A 110 -1.34 1.61 -13.55
C PHE A 110 -2.25 2.84 -13.46
N TYR A 111 -3.21 2.81 -12.55
CA TYR A 111 -4.22 3.86 -12.41
C TYR A 111 -4.17 4.50 -11.03
N PRO A 112 -4.17 5.85 -10.94
CA PRO A 112 -4.23 6.56 -9.68
C PRO A 112 -5.53 6.21 -8.93
N ARG A 113 -5.49 6.24 -7.61
CA ARG A 113 -6.67 6.08 -6.77
C ARG A 113 -7.14 7.42 -6.25
N HIS A 114 -8.41 7.65 -6.41
CA HIS A 114 -9.10 8.72 -5.71
C HIS A 114 -9.51 8.21 -4.32
N THR A 115 -9.03 8.87 -3.27
CA THR A 115 -9.33 8.51 -1.87
C THR A 115 -10.40 9.44 -1.33
N PHE A 116 -11.46 8.87 -0.77
CA PHE A 116 -12.54 9.63 -0.14
C PHE A 116 -12.18 9.96 1.31
N THR A 117 -12.52 11.16 1.74
CA THR A 117 -12.42 11.57 3.15
C THR A 117 -13.59 10.99 3.97
N ILE A 118 -13.50 11.08 5.31
CA ILE A 118 -14.60 10.65 6.18
C ILE A 118 -15.87 11.47 5.92
N ALA A 119 -15.73 12.74 5.60
CA ALA A 119 -16.85 13.63 5.31
C ALA A 119 -17.53 13.31 3.96
N GLN A 120 -16.81 12.70 3.04
CA GLN A 120 -17.36 12.23 1.76
C GLN A 120 -17.95 10.83 1.95
N GLU A 121 -19.24 10.78 2.30
CA GLU A 121 -19.96 9.50 2.47
C GLU A 121 -20.32 8.91 1.11
N LYS A 122 -19.36 8.16 0.52
CA LYS A 122 -19.56 7.46 -0.75
C LYS A 122 -19.95 6.02 -0.51
N PHE A 123 -21.03 5.57 -1.11
CA PHE A 123 -21.55 4.22 -0.95
C PHE A 123 -21.58 3.46 -2.27
N VAL A 124 -21.43 2.15 -2.16
CA VAL A 124 -21.48 1.21 -3.28
C VAL A 124 -22.46 0.11 -2.94
N THR A 125 -23.29 -0.25 -3.88
CA THR A 125 -24.22 -1.38 -3.73
C THR A 125 -23.63 -2.61 -4.37
N LEU A 126 -23.52 -3.67 -3.58
CA LEU A 126 -22.96 -4.97 -3.96
C LEU A 126 -24.06 -6.02 -3.98
N ARG A 127 -24.00 -6.95 -4.96
CA ARG A 127 -24.86 -8.14 -5.03
C ARG A 127 -23.99 -9.38 -5.28
N SER A 128 -24.36 -10.50 -4.71
CA SER A 128 -23.69 -11.78 -4.98
C SER A 128 -23.81 -12.14 -6.46
N SER A 129 -22.72 -12.61 -7.08
CA SER A 129 -22.76 -13.10 -8.46
C SER A 129 -23.53 -14.41 -8.59
N ALA A 130 -23.64 -15.19 -7.51
CA ALA A 130 -24.42 -16.44 -7.46
C ALA A 130 -25.91 -16.20 -7.20
N ALA A 131 -26.32 -14.99 -6.81
CA ALA A 131 -27.72 -14.69 -6.53
C ALA A 131 -28.51 -14.48 -7.83
N LYS A 132 -29.73 -15.01 -7.87
CA LYS A 132 -30.71 -14.65 -8.88
C LYS A 132 -31.00 -13.15 -8.83
N GLU A 133 -31.66 -12.58 -9.85
CA GLU A 133 -31.90 -11.13 -10.00
C GLU A 133 -32.41 -10.41 -8.74
N ASN A 134 -33.16 -11.10 -7.87
CA ASN A 134 -33.69 -10.59 -6.62
C ASN A 134 -32.85 -10.92 -5.38
N GLY A 135 -31.54 -11.23 -5.54
CA GLY A 135 -30.64 -11.51 -4.41
C GLY A 135 -30.43 -10.32 -3.49
N SER A 136 -30.09 -10.61 -2.23
CA SER A 136 -29.82 -9.56 -1.23
C SER A 136 -28.70 -8.64 -1.69
N GLU A 137 -28.94 -7.35 -1.60
CA GLU A 137 -27.96 -6.30 -1.86
C GLU A 137 -27.34 -5.81 -0.55
N LEU A 138 -26.07 -5.43 -0.64
CA LEU A 138 -25.30 -4.91 0.46
C LEU A 138 -24.77 -3.51 0.11
N LYS A 139 -25.26 -2.48 0.78
CA LYS A 139 -24.75 -1.11 0.65
C LYS A 139 -23.56 -0.93 1.60
N VAL A 140 -22.40 -0.59 1.04
CA VAL A 140 -21.13 -0.46 1.78
C VAL A 140 -20.42 0.83 1.43
N ARG A 141 -19.61 1.34 2.36
CA ARG A 141 -18.88 2.58 2.18
C ARG A 141 -17.63 2.37 1.35
N ALA A 142 -17.45 3.20 0.32
CA ALA A 142 -16.20 3.29 -0.43
C ALA A 142 -15.18 4.19 0.29
N VAL A 143 -13.92 3.82 0.26
CA VAL A 143 -12.80 4.61 0.79
C VAL A 143 -11.81 5.05 -0.27
N ASP A 144 -11.69 4.27 -1.31
CA ASP A 144 -10.91 4.63 -2.49
C ASP A 144 -11.45 3.95 -3.75
N ILE A 145 -11.24 4.58 -4.89
CA ILE A 145 -11.61 4.05 -6.20
C ILE A 145 -10.53 4.36 -7.23
N SER A 146 -10.34 3.47 -8.18
CA SER A 146 -9.56 3.67 -9.40
C SER A 146 -10.30 3.03 -10.58
N GLU A 147 -9.79 3.18 -11.79
CA GLU A 147 -10.40 2.55 -12.97
C GLU A 147 -10.53 1.02 -12.85
N THR A 148 -9.62 0.36 -12.14
CA THR A 148 -9.57 -1.10 -12.04
C THR A 148 -9.77 -1.64 -10.62
N GLY A 149 -10.10 -0.80 -9.66
CA GLY A 149 -10.22 -1.25 -8.27
C GLY A 149 -11.00 -0.32 -7.38
N LEU A 150 -11.53 -0.90 -6.32
CA LEU A 150 -12.37 -0.22 -5.33
C LEU A 150 -12.00 -0.69 -3.94
N GLY A 151 -11.77 0.25 -3.04
CA GLY A 151 -11.57 0.00 -1.61
C GLY A 151 -12.83 0.28 -0.82
N LEU A 152 -13.23 -0.65 0.05
CA LEU A 152 -14.44 -0.58 0.84
C LEU A 152 -14.14 -0.70 2.34
N ILE A 153 -15.01 -0.12 3.17
CA ILE A 153 -15.12 -0.45 4.58
C ILE A 153 -16.43 -1.19 4.81
N VAL A 154 -16.31 -2.34 5.44
CA VAL A 154 -17.42 -3.24 5.72
C VAL A 154 -17.45 -3.55 7.20
N THR A 155 -18.62 -3.56 7.82
CA THR A 155 -18.78 -3.98 9.20
C THR A 155 -18.54 -5.48 9.35
N GLU A 156 -18.10 -5.93 10.53
CA GLU A 156 -17.91 -7.36 10.82
C GLU A 156 -19.20 -8.18 10.61
N HIS A 157 -20.37 -7.57 10.81
CA HIS A 157 -21.66 -8.19 10.55
C HIS A 157 -21.81 -8.68 9.10
N ASN A 158 -21.28 -7.94 8.15
CA ASN A 158 -21.36 -8.24 6.72
C ASN A 158 -20.21 -9.13 6.21
N ARG A 159 -19.32 -9.56 7.10
CA ARG A 159 -18.17 -10.39 6.75
C ARG A 159 -18.54 -11.72 6.14
N SER A 160 -19.60 -12.37 6.67
CA SER A 160 -20.09 -13.66 6.16
C SER A 160 -20.56 -13.56 4.71
N PHE A 161 -21.27 -12.48 4.36
CA PHE A 161 -21.69 -12.22 2.99
C PHE A 161 -20.48 -12.19 2.04
N LEU A 162 -19.42 -11.46 2.41
CA LEU A 162 -18.21 -11.33 1.59
C LEU A 162 -17.37 -12.60 1.55
N LYS A 163 -17.28 -13.36 2.64
CA LYS A 163 -16.56 -14.62 2.66
C LYS A 163 -17.18 -15.67 1.74
N ASN A 164 -18.50 -15.68 1.66
CA ASN A 164 -19.25 -16.65 0.85
C ASN A 164 -19.36 -16.22 -0.63
N ASN A 165 -19.00 -14.99 -0.95
CA ASN A 165 -19.16 -14.41 -2.30
C ASN A 165 -17.87 -13.73 -2.73
N ARG A 166 -16.91 -14.51 -3.26
CA ARG A 166 -15.64 -13.98 -3.75
C ARG A 166 -15.81 -13.07 -4.98
N ILE A 167 -16.83 -13.36 -5.78
CA ILE A 167 -17.17 -12.60 -6.98
C ILE A 167 -18.51 -11.89 -6.73
N LEU A 168 -18.55 -10.61 -7.00
CA LEU A 168 -19.66 -9.73 -6.71
C LEU A 168 -20.03 -8.89 -7.93
N TRP A 169 -21.28 -8.52 -8.04
CA TRP A 169 -21.72 -7.45 -8.93
C TRP A 169 -21.78 -6.13 -8.14
N ILE A 170 -21.22 -5.08 -8.71
CA ILE A 170 -21.48 -3.71 -8.29
C ILE A 170 -22.70 -3.25 -9.08
N THR A 171 -23.80 -3.05 -8.40
CA THR A 171 -25.08 -2.68 -9.01
C THR A 171 -25.41 -1.19 -8.89
N GLY A 172 -24.71 -0.47 -7.97
CA GLY A 172 -24.93 0.95 -7.77
C GLY A 172 -23.72 1.69 -7.22
N LEU A 173 -23.61 2.97 -7.55
CA LEU A 173 -22.68 3.94 -7.00
C LEU A 173 -23.50 5.11 -6.43
N GLN A 174 -23.28 5.41 -5.12
CA GLN A 174 -24.06 6.36 -4.35
C GLN A 174 -25.56 5.97 -4.39
N ASP A 175 -26.41 6.82 -4.86
CA ASP A 175 -27.86 6.61 -4.95
C ASP A 175 -28.31 6.31 -6.40
N SER A 176 -27.36 6.03 -7.29
CA SER A 176 -27.62 5.72 -8.69
C SER A 176 -27.36 4.25 -8.98
N ASN A 177 -28.38 3.57 -9.53
CA ASN A 177 -28.20 2.23 -10.05
C ASN A 177 -27.42 2.27 -11.36
N LEU A 178 -26.56 1.27 -11.56
CA LEU A 178 -25.81 1.09 -12.80
C LEU A 178 -26.73 0.38 -13.83
N GLU A 179 -26.86 0.93 -15.03
CA GLU A 179 -27.55 0.25 -16.14
C GLU A 179 -26.90 -1.12 -16.46
N LYS A 180 -25.58 -1.15 -16.38
CA LYS A 180 -24.80 -2.39 -16.53
C LYS A 180 -23.99 -2.60 -15.26
N PRO A 181 -24.32 -3.61 -14.45
CA PRO A 181 -23.52 -3.97 -13.27
C PRO A 181 -22.08 -4.31 -13.64
N VAL A 182 -21.13 -3.93 -12.78
CA VAL A 182 -19.71 -4.19 -12.96
C VAL A 182 -19.31 -5.39 -12.11
N LEU A 183 -18.72 -6.40 -12.73
CA LEU A 183 -18.21 -7.56 -12.03
C LEU A 183 -16.94 -7.20 -11.26
N ALA A 184 -16.82 -7.67 -10.03
CA ALA A 184 -15.67 -7.43 -9.17
C ALA A 184 -15.28 -8.68 -8.39
N GLU A 185 -13.97 -8.87 -8.19
CA GLU A 185 -13.40 -9.93 -7.38
C GLU A 185 -12.81 -9.36 -6.09
N ILE A 186 -13.06 -10.02 -4.96
CA ILE A 186 -12.41 -9.69 -3.68
C ILE A 186 -10.96 -10.14 -3.73
N VAL A 187 -10.01 -9.20 -3.70
CA VAL A 187 -8.57 -9.47 -3.72
C VAL A 187 -7.96 -9.54 -2.33
N TYR A 188 -8.54 -8.84 -1.35
CA TYR A 188 -8.15 -8.94 0.05
C TYR A 188 -9.28 -8.51 0.99
N MET A 189 -9.25 -9.06 2.21
CA MET A 189 -10.01 -8.59 3.37
C MET A 189 -9.05 -8.46 4.55
N ASN A 190 -8.91 -7.26 5.10
CA ASN A 190 -7.99 -6.97 6.20
C ASN A 190 -8.75 -6.35 7.38
N SER A 191 -8.51 -6.88 8.58
CA SER A 191 -9.07 -6.34 9.82
C SER A 191 -8.31 -5.12 10.36
N GLU A 192 -7.10 -4.85 9.86
CA GLU A 192 -6.36 -3.64 10.21
C GLU A 192 -6.91 -2.44 9.42
N LEU A 193 -7.71 -1.64 10.09
CA LEU A 193 -8.15 -0.36 9.57
C LEU A 193 -7.12 0.73 9.88
N ASP A 194 -6.93 1.63 8.93
CA ASP A 194 -6.34 2.93 9.24
C ASP A 194 -7.22 3.59 10.32
N PRO A 195 -6.62 4.07 11.44
CA PRO A 195 -7.36 4.74 12.52
C PRO A 195 -8.31 5.86 12.04
N LYS A 196 -8.03 6.45 10.89
CA LYS A 196 -8.89 7.46 10.23
C LYS A 196 -10.28 6.94 9.87
N PHE A 197 -10.46 5.62 9.76
CA PHE A 197 -11.71 5.00 9.34
C PHE A 197 -12.41 4.21 10.45
N VAL A 198 -11.94 4.31 11.68
CA VAL A 198 -12.61 3.68 12.82
C VAL A 198 -13.87 4.48 13.17
N VAL A 199 -15.01 4.06 12.65
CA VAL A 199 -16.31 4.63 12.99
C VAL A 199 -16.88 3.89 14.19
N LYS A 200 -17.08 4.61 15.31
CA LYS A 200 -17.89 4.22 16.48
C LYS A 200 -17.71 2.77 16.93
N LYS A 201 -16.58 2.41 17.57
CA LYS A 201 -16.38 1.14 18.30
C LYS A 201 -16.79 -0.17 17.58
N GLN A 202 -17.22 -0.12 16.30
CA GLN A 202 -17.54 -1.31 15.52
C GLN A 202 -16.29 -1.86 14.84
N LYS A 203 -16.05 -3.15 15.00
CA LYS A 203 -15.03 -3.85 14.23
C LYS A 203 -15.39 -3.76 12.75
N SER A 204 -14.53 -3.16 11.98
CA SER A 204 -14.70 -2.97 10.53
C SER A 204 -13.55 -3.63 9.78
N LEU A 205 -13.79 -4.00 8.55
CA LEU A 205 -12.85 -4.64 7.66
C LEU A 205 -12.59 -3.71 6.47
N LYS A 206 -11.34 -3.61 6.06
CA LYS A 206 -11.01 -3.06 4.74
C LYS A 206 -11.02 -4.17 3.71
N VAL A 207 -11.80 -3.98 2.65
CA VAL A 207 -11.96 -4.91 1.55
C VAL A 207 -11.48 -4.25 0.27
N GLY A 208 -10.64 -4.94 -0.48
CA GLY A 208 -10.21 -4.50 -1.81
C GLY A 208 -10.87 -5.33 -2.89
N LEU A 209 -11.48 -4.65 -3.85
CA LEU A 209 -12.06 -5.24 -5.04
C LEU A 209 -11.21 -4.93 -6.26
N LYS A 210 -11.05 -5.93 -7.15
CA LYS A 210 -10.54 -5.78 -8.51
C LYS A 210 -11.74 -5.81 -9.45
N LEU A 211 -11.86 -4.80 -10.31
CA LEU A 211 -12.94 -4.69 -11.28
C LEU A 211 -12.59 -5.49 -12.54
N SER A 212 -13.57 -6.20 -13.10
CA SER A 212 -13.47 -6.89 -14.40
C SER A 212 -14.10 -6.08 -15.54
N GLY A 213 -14.30 -4.78 -15.34
CA GLY A 213 -14.86 -3.84 -16.31
C GLY A 213 -14.69 -2.42 -15.81
N TYR A 214 -15.24 -1.47 -16.57
CA TYR A 214 -15.18 -0.04 -16.24
C TYR A 214 -16.56 0.46 -15.85
N PHE A 215 -16.59 1.43 -14.94
CA PHE A 215 -17.81 2.17 -14.70
C PHE A 215 -18.13 3.08 -15.90
N PRO A 216 -19.40 3.33 -16.22
CA PRO A 216 -19.77 4.36 -17.18
C PRO A 216 -19.13 5.70 -16.78
N GLU A 217 -18.48 6.38 -17.72
CA GLU A 217 -17.63 7.55 -17.42
C GLU A 217 -18.40 8.65 -16.65
N LEU A 218 -19.63 8.97 -17.07
CA LEU A 218 -20.45 9.96 -16.38
C LEU A 218 -20.78 9.57 -14.95
N THR A 219 -21.08 8.30 -14.69
CA THR A 219 -21.38 7.79 -13.35
C THR A 219 -20.11 7.80 -12.49
N TYR A 220 -18.98 7.42 -13.05
CA TYR A 220 -17.69 7.47 -12.36
C TYR A 220 -17.32 8.90 -11.97
N ARG A 221 -17.39 9.85 -12.90
CA ARG A 221 -17.09 11.27 -12.62
C ARG A 221 -18.00 11.85 -11.54
N ARG A 222 -19.31 11.56 -11.56
CA ARG A 222 -20.25 12.00 -10.52
C ARG A 222 -19.92 11.38 -9.16
N PHE A 223 -19.48 10.14 -9.15
CA PHE A 223 -19.09 9.47 -7.92
C PHE A 223 -17.83 10.08 -7.29
N LEU A 224 -16.92 10.64 -8.09
CA LEU A 224 -15.71 11.32 -7.62
C LEU A 224 -15.98 12.68 -6.98
N GLN A 225 -17.02 13.39 -7.42
CA GLN A 225 -17.46 14.69 -6.86
C GLN A 225 -18.10 14.52 -5.49
#